data_2d7e8246c279314aae1eb4a840d17457
#
_entry.id   2d7e8246c279314aae1eb4a840d17457
#
_cell.length_a   1.000
_cell.length_b   1.000
_cell.length_c   1.000
_cell.angle_alpha   90.00
_cell.angle_beta   90.00
_cell.angle_gamma   90.00
#
_symmetry.space_group_name_H-M   'P 1'
#
loop_
_entity.id
_entity.type
_entity.pdbx_description
1 polymer ?
#
loop_
_entity_poly.entity_id
_entity_poly.type
_entity_poly.pdbx_seq_one_letter_code
_entity_poly.pdbx_strand_id
1 'polypeptide(L)'
;KKTPDGFVITEFLPDVPWAGKYNTISCAANHHFYEGRWLRNAEILSDYASFWFSGSGNPRLYSFGAADAIYNYYLIHNDKMLLADLYPKLKDNFAKWEEEKRDSTGMFWQVDDRDGMEMSVSGHLSEGGRGYRPTINSYMYGEAVALAKIASIVDRDMEARTYQKKADKLKGIINRRLWDKQADFYKVIPLNGKMEFSYARELLGYIPWFYNIPPDNYSIAWKQLFDS
;
A
#
# COMPACT_ATOMS: atom_id res chain seq x y z
N LYS A 1 -0.03 -21.98 6.71
CA LYS A 1 0.96 -22.78 7.43
C LYS A 1 0.97 -22.39 8.90
N LYS A 2 0.93 -23.36 9.82
CA LYS A 2 1.14 -23.12 11.25
C LYS A 2 2.64 -23.09 11.54
N THR A 3 3.12 -22.08 12.24
CA THR A 3 4.52 -21.83 12.56
C THR A 3 4.67 -21.51 14.06
N PRO A 4 5.89 -21.43 14.61
CA PRO A 4 6.10 -20.93 15.97
C PRO A 4 5.56 -19.50 16.20
N ASP A 5 5.43 -18.70 15.13
CA ASP A 5 4.87 -17.34 15.17
C ASP A 5 3.34 -17.30 14.90
N GLY A 6 2.64 -18.44 14.99
CA GLY A 6 1.22 -18.56 14.66
C GLY A 6 0.97 -18.96 13.21
N PHE A 7 -0.24 -18.70 12.72
CA PHE A 7 -0.59 -18.94 11.33
C PHE A 7 0.02 -17.88 10.41
N VAL A 8 0.62 -18.32 9.30
CA VAL A 8 1.09 -17.45 8.22
C VAL A 8 0.60 -17.97 6.87
N ILE A 9 0.38 -17.08 5.92
CA ILE A 9 0.10 -17.43 4.54
C ILE A 9 1.43 -17.40 3.78
N THR A 10 1.77 -18.52 3.16
CA THR A 10 3.04 -18.71 2.45
C THR A 10 2.80 -18.66 0.94
N GLU A 11 3.68 -17.98 0.20
CA GLU A 11 3.54 -17.75 -1.24
C GLU A 11 4.15 -18.88 -2.08
N PHE A 12 5.21 -19.53 -1.56
CA PHE A 12 6.01 -20.46 -2.33
C PHE A 12 6.25 -21.77 -1.58
N LEU A 13 6.27 -22.86 -2.35
CA LEU A 13 6.77 -24.17 -1.97
C LEU A 13 7.51 -24.76 -3.19
N PRO A 14 8.81 -25.06 -3.07
CA PRO A 14 9.70 -24.92 -1.92
C PRO A 14 10.07 -23.48 -1.59
N ASP A 15 10.85 -23.30 -0.52
CA ASP A 15 11.35 -22.01 -0.07
C ASP A 15 12.21 -21.32 -1.14
N VAL A 16 12.04 -20.00 -1.29
CA VAL A 16 12.78 -19.17 -2.23
C VAL A 16 13.60 -18.09 -1.50
N PRO A 17 14.85 -17.78 -1.94
CA PRO A 17 15.77 -16.94 -1.17
C PRO A 17 15.39 -15.46 -1.12
N TRP A 18 14.50 -15.00 -2.01
CA TRP A 18 14.07 -13.60 -2.10
C TRP A 18 12.78 -13.31 -1.33
N ALA A 19 12.06 -14.33 -0.87
CA ALA A 19 10.89 -14.17 0.00
C ALA A 19 11.32 -13.90 1.46
N GLY A 20 10.43 -13.35 2.24
CA GLY A 20 10.62 -13.18 3.68
C GLY A 20 10.53 -14.48 4.45
N LYS A 21 10.64 -14.40 5.78
CA LYS A 21 10.50 -15.55 6.68
C LYS A 21 9.23 -16.33 6.37
N TYR A 22 9.33 -17.65 6.32
CA TYR A 22 8.26 -18.59 5.94
C TYR A 22 7.72 -18.40 4.52
N ASN A 23 8.52 -17.88 3.61
CA ASN A 23 8.12 -17.55 2.24
C ASN A 23 6.96 -16.55 2.14
N THR A 24 6.92 -15.58 3.03
CA THR A 24 5.91 -14.52 3.02
C THR A 24 6.36 -13.34 2.16
N ILE A 25 5.42 -12.70 1.47
CA ILE A 25 5.64 -11.48 0.68
C ILE A 25 4.63 -10.41 1.10
N SER A 26 5.12 -9.22 1.43
CA SER A 26 4.27 -8.16 1.99
C SER A 26 3.25 -7.59 1.00
N CYS A 27 3.56 -7.48 -0.30
CA CYS A 27 2.56 -7.03 -1.28
C CYS A 27 1.39 -8.01 -1.42
N ALA A 28 1.65 -9.32 -1.39
CA ALA A 28 0.61 -10.33 -1.41
C ALA A 28 -0.23 -10.34 -0.13
N ALA A 29 0.37 -10.02 1.03
CA ALA A 29 -0.33 -9.96 2.30
C ALA A 29 -1.53 -9.00 2.28
N ASN A 30 -1.45 -7.91 1.52
CA ASN A 30 -2.57 -6.99 1.34
C ASN A 30 -3.82 -7.73 0.81
N HIS A 31 -3.66 -8.52 -0.23
CA HIS A 31 -4.73 -9.32 -0.84
C HIS A 31 -5.21 -10.43 0.11
N HIS A 32 -4.30 -11.09 0.83
CA HIS A 32 -4.66 -12.12 1.80
C HIS A 32 -5.61 -11.60 2.89
N PHE A 33 -5.40 -10.38 3.39
CA PHE A 33 -6.32 -9.78 4.36
C PHE A 33 -7.67 -9.43 3.74
N TYR A 34 -7.69 -8.89 2.52
CA TYR A 34 -8.93 -8.53 1.84
C TYR A 34 -9.79 -9.75 1.49
N GLU A 35 -9.17 -10.82 1.05
CA GLU A 35 -9.86 -12.07 0.69
C GLU A 35 -10.18 -12.89 1.94
N GLY A 36 -9.18 -13.08 2.80
CA GLY A 36 -9.27 -13.93 3.98
C GLY A 36 -10.14 -13.37 5.10
N ARG A 37 -10.44 -12.06 5.13
CA ARG A 37 -11.31 -11.45 6.17
C ARG A 37 -12.69 -12.11 6.28
N TRP A 38 -13.12 -12.81 5.25
CA TRP A 38 -14.40 -13.54 5.23
C TRP A 38 -14.30 -14.96 5.82
N LEU A 39 -13.12 -15.42 6.20
CA LEU A 39 -12.93 -16.70 6.85
C LEU A 39 -13.63 -16.71 8.22
N ARG A 40 -14.31 -17.83 8.53
CA ARG A 40 -14.96 -17.99 9.85
C ARG A 40 -13.95 -18.10 11.00
N ASN A 41 -12.78 -18.69 10.72
CA ASN A 41 -11.70 -18.75 11.71
C ASN A 41 -10.86 -17.47 11.66
N ALA A 42 -11.14 -16.55 12.59
CA ALA A 42 -10.43 -15.29 12.74
C ALA A 42 -8.95 -15.47 13.12
N GLU A 43 -8.59 -16.57 13.80
CA GLU A 43 -7.24 -16.83 14.31
C GLU A 43 -6.19 -16.80 13.19
N ILE A 44 -6.54 -17.30 12.00
CA ILE A 44 -5.60 -17.36 10.85
C ILE A 44 -5.08 -15.95 10.50
N LEU A 45 -5.97 -14.97 10.41
CA LEU A 45 -5.57 -13.62 10.03
C LEU A 45 -5.12 -12.77 11.21
N SER A 46 -5.59 -13.02 12.44
CA SER A 46 -5.07 -12.32 13.62
C SER A 46 -3.62 -12.72 13.91
N ASP A 47 -3.28 -13.99 13.79
CA ASP A 47 -1.90 -14.47 13.88
C ASP A 47 -1.04 -13.87 12.76
N TYR A 48 -1.57 -13.89 11.52
CA TYR A 48 -0.87 -13.35 10.37
C TYR A 48 -0.63 -11.84 10.49
N ALA A 49 -1.58 -11.08 11.05
CA ALA A 49 -1.40 -9.66 11.36
C ALA A 49 -0.29 -9.46 12.40
N SER A 50 -0.31 -10.26 13.47
CA SER A 50 0.70 -10.22 14.53
C SER A 50 2.09 -10.56 13.98
N PHE A 51 2.21 -11.56 13.11
CA PHE A 51 3.46 -11.96 12.47
C PHE A 51 4.15 -10.79 11.75
N TRP A 52 3.42 -9.98 10.99
CA TRP A 52 4.00 -8.86 10.23
C TRP A 52 4.64 -7.80 11.14
N PHE A 53 4.17 -7.64 12.37
CA PHE A 53 4.61 -6.58 13.29
C PHE A 53 5.28 -7.08 14.57
N SER A 54 5.48 -8.41 14.72
CA SER A 54 6.16 -9.02 15.87
C SER A 54 7.70 -9.05 15.77
N GLY A 55 8.26 -8.52 14.67
CA GLY A 55 9.68 -8.60 14.37
C GLY A 55 10.07 -9.80 13.47
N SER A 56 9.13 -10.69 13.17
CA SER A 56 9.35 -11.83 12.29
C SER A 56 9.05 -11.54 10.83
N GLY A 57 8.03 -10.72 10.54
CA GLY A 57 7.72 -10.25 9.20
C GLY A 57 8.53 -9.03 8.79
N ASN A 58 8.60 -8.78 7.48
CA ASN A 58 9.18 -7.56 6.92
C ASN A 58 8.12 -6.81 6.11
N PRO A 59 7.28 -5.96 6.75
CA PRO A 59 6.15 -5.31 6.10
C PRO A 59 6.54 -4.26 5.06
N ARG A 60 7.83 -3.85 5.01
CA ARG A 60 8.33 -2.87 4.04
C ARG A 60 9.23 -3.47 2.97
N LEU A 61 9.32 -4.79 2.89
CA LEU A 61 10.07 -5.47 1.83
C LEU A 61 9.50 -5.14 0.44
N TYR A 62 8.17 -5.06 0.34
CA TYR A 62 7.41 -4.63 -0.83
C TYR A 62 6.37 -3.59 -0.40
N SER A 63 5.80 -2.85 -1.37
CA SER A 63 4.67 -1.94 -1.12
C SER A 63 3.51 -2.70 -0.49
N PHE A 64 3.04 -2.25 0.66
CA PHE A 64 2.02 -2.93 1.45
C PHE A 64 1.12 -1.90 2.15
N GLY A 65 -0.18 -1.98 1.92
CA GLY A 65 -1.20 -1.20 2.61
C GLY A 65 -1.60 -1.86 3.94
N ALA A 66 -0.68 -1.94 4.89
CA ALA A 66 -0.81 -2.75 6.09
C ALA A 66 -1.93 -2.29 7.04
N ALA A 67 -2.00 -1.00 7.34
CA ALA A 67 -3.05 -0.46 8.21
C ALA A 67 -4.43 -0.56 7.56
N ASP A 68 -4.50 -0.33 6.25
CA ASP A 68 -5.74 -0.47 5.49
C ASP A 68 -6.23 -1.92 5.48
N ALA A 69 -5.33 -2.89 5.24
CA ALA A 69 -5.63 -4.31 5.27
C ALA A 69 -6.14 -4.77 6.64
N ILE A 70 -5.47 -4.36 7.72
CA ILE A 70 -5.85 -4.69 9.10
C ILE A 70 -7.16 -4.00 9.50
N TYR A 71 -7.37 -2.76 9.08
CA TYR A 71 -8.64 -2.08 9.30
C TYR A 71 -9.80 -2.83 8.61
N ASN A 72 -9.61 -3.30 7.38
CA ASN A 72 -10.61 -4.09 6.66
C ASN A 72 -10.90 -5.45 7.31
N TYR A 73 -9.88 -6.10 7.90
CA TYR A 73 -10.09 -7.27 8.76
C TYR A 73 -10.93 -6.93 9.99
N TYR A 74 -10.61 -5.83 10.68
CA TYR A 74 -11.36 -5.35 11.84
C TYR A 74 -12.84 -5.11 11.53
N LEU A 75 -13.18 -4.56 10.37
CA LEU A 75 -14.58 -4.29 9.98
C LEU A 75 -15.47 -5.55 9.96
N ILE A 76 -14.88 -6.73 9.80
CA ILE A 76 -15.60 -8.01 9.78
C ILE A 76 -15.58 -8.68 11.15
N HIS A 77 -14.42 -8.71 11.80
CA HIS A 77 -14.22 -9.50 13.03
C HIS A 77 -14.40 -8.68 14.31
N ASN A 78 -14.40 -7.35 14.21
CA ASN A 78 -14.57 -6.41 15.33
C ASN A 78 -13.60 -6.66 16.51
N ASP A 79 -12.38 -7.15 16.23
CA ASP A 79 -11.35 -7.39 17.24
C ASP A 79 -10.65 -6.08 17.61
N LYS A 80 -11.26 -5.34 18.55
CA LYS A 80 -10.71 -4.06 19.05
C LYS A 80 -9.43 -4.26 19.85
N MET A 81 -9.23 -5.42 20.49
CA MET A 81 -8.02 -5.69 21.27
C MET A 81 -6.81 -5.86 20.36
N LEU A 82 -6.92 -6.67 19.32
CA LEU A 82 -5.88 -6.81 18.31
C LEU A 82 -5.56 -5.47 17.64
N LEU A 83 -6.59 -4.69 17.29
CA LEU A 83 -6.42 -3.40 16.66
C LEU A 83 -5.65 -2.42 17.57
N ALA A 84 -5.96 -2.39 18.86
CA ALA A 84 -5.27 -1.55 19.85
C ALA A 84 -3.80 -1.97 20.05
N ASP A 85 -3.50 -3.28 20.04
CA ASP A 85 -2.13 -3.80 20.13
C ASP A 85 -1.30 -3.46 18.89
N LEU A 86 -1.91 -3.56 17.70
CA LEU A 86 -1.22 -3.30 16.44
C LEU A 86 -1.07 -1.80 16.13
N TYR A 87 -1.94 -0.93 16.66
CA TYR A 87 -1.94 0.49 16.30
C TYR A 87 -0.58 1.19 16.47
N PRO A 88 0.16 1.06 17.58
CA PRO A 88 1.50 1.65 17.71
C PRO A 88 2.48 1.16 16.64
N LYS A 89 2.42 -0.11 16.29
CA LYS A 89 3.28 -0.76 15.31
C LYS A 89 2.96 -0.30 13.88
N LEU A 90 1.68 -0.13 13.57
CA LEU A 90 1.21 0.42 12.30
C LEU A 90 1.65 1.88 12.11
N LYS A 91 1.58 2.68 13.18
CA LYS A 91 2.11 4.06 13.16
C LYS A 91 3.60 4.11 12.89
N ASP A 92 4.38 3.27 13.57
CA ASP A 92 5.81 3.16 13.35
C ASP A 92 6.13 2.73 11.92
N ASN A 93 5.41 1.75 11.39
CA ASN A 93 5.54 1.31 10.01
C ASN A 93 5.28 2.46 9.01
N PHE A 94 4.22 3.23 9.22
CA PHE A 94 3.92 4.40 8.38
C PHE A 94 5.02 5.47 8.47
N ALA A 95 5.51 5.77 9.67
CA ALA A 95 6.56 6.76 9.87
C ALA A 95 7.86 6.34 9.17
N LYS A 96 8.22 5.06 9.20
CA LYS A 96 9.37 4.51 8.49
C LYS A 96 9.21 4.57 6.97
N TRP A 97 8.01 4.37 6.43
CA TRP A 97 7.73 4.64 5.03
C TRP A 97 7.95 6.12 4.67
N GLU A 98 7.50 7.06 5.52
CA GLU A 98 7.76 8.50 5.30
C GLU A 98 9.26 8.82 5.31
N GLU A 99 10.02 8.23 6.24
CA GLU A 99 11.47 8.44 6.36
C GLU A 99 12.24 7.85 5.17
N GLU A 100 11.93 6.62 4.78
CA GLU A 100 12.69 5.85 3.79
C GLU A 100 12.34 6.20 2.34
N LYS A 101 11.07 6.54 2.07
CA LYS A 101 10.53 6.59 0.71
C LYS A 101 9.82 7.89 0.32
N ARG A 102 9.71 8.85 1.21
CA ARG A 102 9.11 10.15 0.93
C ARG A 102 10.17 11.22 0.88
N ASP A 103 10.11 12.08 -0.11
CA ASP A 103 11.04 13.19 -0.26
C ASP A 103 10.37 14.58 -0.17
N SER A 104 11.13 15.64 -0.54
CA SER A 104 10.67 17.02 -0.49
C SER A 104 9.49 17.34 -1.43
N THR A 105 9.25 16.51 -2.45
CA THR A 105 8.06 16.64 -3.33
C THR A 105 6.77 16.29 -2.60
N GLY A 106 6.88 15.59 -1.50
CA GLY A 106 5.79 15.03 -0.73
C GLY A 106 5.22 13.74 -1.29
N MET A 107 5.75 13.23 -2.41
CA MET A 107 5.41 11.93 -2.98
C MET A 107 6.27 10.82 -2.40
N PHE A 108 5.73 9.61 -2.43
CA PHE A 108 6.49 8.39 -2.14
C PHE A 108 7.05 7.82 -3.45
N TRP A 109 8.28 7.33 -3.37
CA TRP A 109 8.92 6.63 -4.47
C TRP A 109 9.12 5.15 -4.13
N GLN A 110 9.15 4.31 -5.15
CA GLN A 110 9.46 2.89 -5.00
C GLN A 110 10.18 2.40 -6.27
N VAL A 111 10.92 1.30 -6.15
CA VAL A 111 11.40 0.55 -7.30
C VAL A 111 10.29 -0.36 -7.81
N ASP A 112 10.23 -0.61 -9.10
CA ASP A 112 9.18 -1.40 -9.73
C ASP A 112 9.08 -2.83 -9.16
N ASP A 113 10.19 -3.52 -9.01
CA ASP A 113 10.28 -4.84 -8.39
C ASP A 113 9.67 -4.87 -6.97
N ARG A 114 9.96 -3.86 -6.15
CA ARG A 114 9.42 -3.75 -4.77
C ARG A 114 8.00 -3.17 -4.69
N ASP A 115 7.48 -2.73 -5.80
CA ASP A 115 6.09 -2.29 -5.94
C ASP A 115 5.18 -3.43 -6.47
N GLY A 116 5.74 -4.65 -6.64
CA GLY A 116 5.07 -5.80 -7.21
C GLY A 116 4.81 -5.66 -8.71
N MET A 117 5.67 -4.93 -9.41
CA MET A 117 5.55 -4.59 -10.84
C MET A 117 6.85 -4.88 -11.58
N GLU A 118 7.37 -6.08 -11.39
CA GLU A 118 8.59 -6.55 -12.03
C GLU A 118 8.53 -6.36 -13.55
N MET A 119 9.61 -5.85 -14.14
CA MET A 119 9.71 -5.61 -15.57
C MET A 119 8.70 -4.59 -16.11
N SER A 120 8.28 -3.62 -15.29
CA SER A 120 7.40 -2.55 -15.76
C SER A 120 8.07 -1.68 -16.83
N VAL A 121 7.29 -1.17 -17.78
CA VAL A 121 7.83 -0.27 -18.82
C VAL A 121 8.42 0.98 -18.18
N SER A 122 7.75 1.55 -17.20
CA SER A 122 8.24 2.73 -16.48
C SER A 122 9.50 2.46 -15.63
N GLY A 123 9.69 1.22 -15.16
CA GLY A 123 10.89 0.83 -14.43
C GLY A 123 12.16 0.88 -15.25
N HIS A 124 12.08 0.60 -16.55
CA HIS A 124 13.22 0.70 -17.48
C HIS A 124 13.68 2.14 -17.78
N LEU A 125 12.92 3.15 -17.35
CA LEU A 125 13.22 4.56 -17.62
C LEU A 125 14.08 5.24 -16.56
N SER A 126 14.44 4.52 -15.50
CA SER A 126 15.31 5.03 -14.41
C SER A 126 16.24 3.95 -13.89
N GLU A 127 17.38 4.35 -13.35
CA GLU A 127 18.32 3.43 -12.74
C GLU A 127 17.67 2.72 -11.53
N GLY A 128 17.72 1.39 -11.53
CA GLY A 128 17.12 0.54 -10.50
C GLY A 128 15.60 0.62 -10.41
N GLY A 129 14.91 1.01 -11.48
CA GLY A 129 13.44 1.00 -11.55
C GLY A 129 12.72 2.02 -10.67
N ARG A 130 13.44 3.03 -10.15
CA ARG A 130 12.90 4.02 -9.21
C ARG A 130 11.91 4.97 -9.87
N GLY A 131 10.80 5.25 -9.18
CA GLY A 131 9.82 6.21 -9.66
C GLY A 131 8.81 6.64 -8.59
N TYR A 132 8.21 7.81 -8.78
CA TYR A 132 6.97 8.15 -8.08
C TYR A 132 5.84 7.38 -8.77
N ARG A 133 5.32 6.38 -8.10
CA ARG A 133 4.40 5.41 -8.68
C ARG A 133 2.99 5.59 -8.11
N PRO A 134 1.94 5.50 -8.94
CA PRO A 134 0.55 5.54 -8.46
C PRO A 134 0.25 4.52 -7.37
N THR A 135 0.84 3.32 -7.44
CA THR A 135 0.69 2.23 -6.46
C THR A 135 1.10 2.64 -5.06
N ILE A 136 2.40 2.87 -4.82
CA ILE A 136 2.88 3.20 -3.46
C ILE A 136 2.21 4.45 -2.90
N ASN A 137 1.97 5.48 -3.73
CA ASN A 137 1.31 6.70 -3.27
C ASN A 137 -0.15 6.45 -2.86
N SER A 138 -0.87 5.59 -3.59
CA SER A 138 -2.23 5.19 -3.24
C SER A 138 -2.27 4.33 -1.96
N TYR A 139 -1.34 3.39 -1.81
CA TYR A 139 -1.22 2.60 -0.59
C TYR A 139 -0.96 3.50 0.62
N MET A 140 -0.04 4.45 0.53
CA MET A 140 0.26 5.37 1.63
C MET A 140 -0.89 6.33 1.94
N TYR A 141 -1.71 6.68 0.95
CA TYR A 141 -2.97 7.37 1.19
C TYR A 141 -3.96 6.47 1.97
N GLY A 142 -4.17 5.24 1.53
CA GLY A 142 -5.01 4.25 2.22
C GLY A 142 -4.56 4.00 3.66
N GLU A 143 -3.24 3.86 3.87
CA GLU A 143 -2.60 3.76 5.19
C GLU A 143 -2.98 4.93 6.10
N ALA A 144 -2.84 6.16 5.61
CA ALA A 144 -3.17 7.35 6.40
C ALA A 144 -4.67 7.43 6.74
N VAL A 145 -5.56 7.08 5.80
CA VAL A 145 -7.00 6.99 6.04
C VAL A 145 -7.33 5.92 7.08
N ALA A 146 -6.73 4.73 6.94
CA ALA A 146 -6.95 3.64 7.88
C ALA A 146 -6.43 3.98 9.29
N LEU A 147 -5.22 4.55 9.39
CA LEU A 147 -4.67 5.01 10.66
C LEU A 147 -5.55 6.07 11.34
N ALA A 148 -6.16 6.98 10.57
CA ALA A 148 -7.12 7.94 11.11
C ALA A 148 -8.34 7.24 11.72
N LYS A 149 -8.90 6.25 11.03
CA LYS A 149 -10.06 5.48 11.50
C LYS A 149 -9.71 4.61 12.71
N ILE A 150 -8.57 3.90 12.66
CA ILE A 150 -8.09 3.07 13.77
C ILE A 150 -7.85 3.94 15.01
N ALA A 151 -7.21 5.10 14.85
CA ALA A 151 -6.96 6.04 15.94
C ALA A 151 -8.26 6.44 16.66
N SER A 152 -9.33 6.75 15.91
CA SER A 152 -10.64 7.04 16.49
C SER A 152 -11.22 5.85 17.26
N ILE A 153 -11.06 4.63 16.74
CA ILE A 153 -11.57 3.41 17.38
C ILE A 153 -10.86 3.12 18.71
N VAL A 154 -9.57 3.46 18.80
CA VAL A 154 -8.75 3.26 20.00
C VAL A 154 -8.62 4.52 20.86
N ASP A 155 -9.56 5.45 20.73
CA ASP A 155 -9.71 6.67 21.54
C ASP A 155 -8.48 7.62 21.46
N ARG A 156 -7.91 7.80 20.25
CA ARG A 156 -6.77 8.67 19.94
C ARG A 156 -7.15 9.80 18.96
N ASP A 157 -8.15 10.59 19.29
CA ASP A 157 -8.75 11.60 18.40
C ASP A 157 -7.76 12.62 17.81
N MET A 158 -6.76 13.05 18.58
CA MET A 158 -5.75 14.00 18.08
C MET A 158 -4.89 13.36 16.98
N GLU A 159 -4.55 12.08 17.13
CA GLU A 159 -3.82 11.34 16.12
C GLU A 159 -4.70 11.06 14.89
N ALA A 160 -5.99 10.76 15.10
CA ALA A 160 -6.96 10.60 14.02
C ALA A 160 -7.00 11.82 13.11
N ARG A 161 -7.12 13.02 13.69
CA ARG A 161 -7.09 14.28 12.94
C ARG A 161 -5.76 14.51 12.21
N THR A 162 -4.65 14.09 12.82
CA THR A 162 -3.32 14.22 12.21
C THR A 162 -3.19 13.34 10.98
N TYR A 163 -3.61 12.08 11.05
CA TYR A 163 -3.56 11.16 9.91
C TYR A 163 -4.57 11.55 8.83
N GLN A 164 -5.77 12.05 9.19
CA GLN A 164 -6.70 12.56 8.19
C GLN A 164 -6.10 13.72 7.38
N LYS A 165 -5.43 14.67 8.05
CA LYS A 165 -4.73 15.77 7.35
C LYS A 165 -3.61 15.25 6.43
N LYS A 166 -2.88 14.20 6.84
CA LYS A 166 -1.87 13.57 5.99
C LYS A 166 -2.51 12.94 4.74
N ALA A 167 -3.63 12.24 4.92
CA ALA A 167 -4.39 11.65 3.82
C ALA A 167 -4.88 12.73 2.84
N ASP A 168 -5.53 13.78 3.32
CA ASP A 168 -6.04 14.86 2.48
C ASP A 168 -4.93 15.55 1.67
N LYS A 169 -3.79 15.79 2.31
CA LYS A 169 -2.61 16.35 1.64
C LYS A 169 -2.09 15.43 0.55
N LEU A 170 -1.99 14.12 0.84
CA LEU A 170 -1.47 13.14 -0.10
C LEU A 170 -2.43 12.93 -1.28
N LYS A 171 -3.75 12.86 -1.04
CA LYS A 171 -4.76 12.86 -2.10
C LYS A 171 -4.58 14.02 -3.08
N GLY A 172 -4.39 15.23 -2.54
CA GLY A 172 -4.14 16.41 -3.36
C GLY A 172 -2.83 16.34 -4.16
N ILE A 173 -1.77 15.76 -3.58
CA ILE A 173 -0.49 15.56 -4.26
C ILE A 173 -0.64 14.56 -5.39
N ILE A 174 -1.25 13.39 -5.16
CA ILE A 174 -1.46 12.34 -6.16
C ILE A 174 -2.21 12.91 -7.36
N ASN A 175 -3.34 13.59 -7.14
CA ASN A 175 -4.16 14.14 -8.20
C ASN A 175 -3.44 15.23 -9.02
N ARG A 176 -2.60 16.04 -8.38
CA ARG A 176 -1.87 17.11 -9.09
C ARG A 176 -0.61 16.65 -9.78
N ARG A 177 0.09 15.63 -9.22
CA ARG A 177 1.45 15.27 -9.64
C ARG A 177 1.52 14.01 -10.48
N LEU A 178 0.62 13.06 -10.26
CA LEU A 178 0.66 11.77 -10.96
C LEU A 178 -0.39 11.65 -12.07
N TRP A 179 -1.34 12.58 -12.15
CA TRP A 179 -2.30 12.65 -13.26
C TRP A 179 -1.68 13.38 -14.45
N ASP A 180 -1.46 12.64 -15.53
CA ASP A 180 -1.04 13.20 -16.82
C ASP A 180 -2.29 13.69 -17.59
N LYS A 181 -2.45 15.00 -17.70
CA LYS A 181 -3.59 15.63 -18.35
C LYS A 181 -3.64 15.39 -19.89
N GLN A 182 -2.50 15.09 -20.51
CA GLN A 182 -2.46 14.80 -21.94
C GLN A 182 -2.84 13.34 -22.23
N ALA A 183 -2.54 12.46 -21.29
CA ALA A 183 -2.87 11.06 -21.40
C ALA A 183 -4.22 10.71 -20.77
N ASP A 184 -4.84 11.61 -20.00
CA ASP A 184 -6.00 11.35 -19.17
C ASP A 184 -5.82 10.11 -18.30
N PHE A 185 -4.65 10.01 -17.63
CA PHE A 185 -4.27 8.81 -16.92
C PHE A 185 -3.24 9.07 -15.80
N TYR A 186 -3.28 8.27 -14.72
CA TYR A 186 -2.20 8.29 -13.73
C TYR A 186 -1.00 7.53 -14.24
N LYS A 187 0.17 8.18 -14.23
CA LYS A 187 1.40 7.62 -14.75
C LYS A 187 2.53 7.73 -13.76
N VAL A 188 3.52 6.87 -13.93
CA VAL A 188 4.78 6.92 -13.20
C VAL A 188 5.61 8.10 -13.66
N ILE A 189 6.28 8.77 -12.74
CA ILE A 189 7.36 9.71 -12.99
C ILE A 189 8.68 9.00 -12.61
N PRO A 190 9.46 8.52 -13.59
CA PRO A 190 10.73 7.86 -13.33
C PRO A 190 11.74 8.81 -12.66
N LEU A 191 12.50 8.33 -11.68
CA LEU A 191 13.55 9.11 -11.00
C LEU A 191 14.85 9.07 -11.82
N ASN A 192 14.84 9.76 -12.94
CA ASN A 192 15.97 9.88 -13.89
C ASN A 192 16.55 11.30 -14.01
N GLY A 193 16.27 12.15 -13.00
CA GLY A 193 16.65 13.56 -13.01
C GLY A 193 15.69 14.50 -13.74
N LYS A 194 14.65 13.95 -14.40
CA LYS A 194 13.58 14.69 -15.06
C LYS A 194 12.27 14.46 -14.32
N MET A 195 11.43 15.50 -14.22
CA MET A 195 10.09 15.37 -13.65
C MET A 195 9.06 15.18 -14.78
N GLU A 196 9.30 14.18 -15.61
CA GLU A 196 8.48 13.85 -16.78
C GLU A 196 7.77 12.51 -16.59
N PHE A 197 6.56 12.41 -17.11
CA PHE A 197 5.81 11.15 -17.07
C PHE A 197 6.46 10.07 -17.97
N SER A 198 6.35 8.83 -17.53
CA SER A 198 6.56 7.67 -18.39
C SER A 198 5.69 7.81 -19.66
N TYR A 199 6.18 7.35 -20.81
CA TYR A 199 5.37 7.32 -22.02
C TYR A 199 4.27 6.26 -21.98
N ALA A 200 4.42 5.23 -21.14
CA ALA A 200 3.47 4.13 -21.04
C ALA A 200 2.29 4.44 -20.12
N ARG A 201 1.12 3.93 -20.50
CA ARG A 201 -0.03 3.73 -19.62
C ARG A 201 0.03 2.29 -19.11
N GLU A 202 0.16 2.12 -17.81
CA GLU A 202 0.28 0.81 -17.17
C GLU A 202 -0.89 0.58 -16.21
N LEU A 203 -1.36 -0.65 -16.06
CA LEU A 203 -2.54 -0.98 -15.22
C LEU A 203 -2.44 -0.45 -13.79
N LEU A 204 -1.23 -0.30 -13.27
CA LEU A 204 -0.99 0.33 -11.96
C LEU A 204 -1.57 1.76 -11.84
N GLY A 205 -1.79 2.44 -12.96
CA GLY A 205 -2.43 3.74 -13.01
C GLY A 205 -3.92 3.73 -12.61
N TYR A 206 -4.56 2.57 -12.50
CA TYR A 206 -5.92 2.43 -11.99
C TYR A 206 -6.00 2.23 -10.48
N ILE A 207 -4.90 1.96 -9.79
CA ILE A 207 -4.88 1.76 -8.32
C ILE A 207 -5.47 2.94 -7.52
N PRO A 208 -5.32 4.22 -7.92
CA PRO A 208 -5.95 5.33 -7.21
C PRO A 208 -7.47 5.19 -7.05
N TRP A 209 -8.18 4.53 -7.99
CA TRP A 209 -9.62 4.30 -7.88
C TRP A 209 -10.00 3.30 -6.77
N PHE A 210 -9.14 2.34 -6.47
CA PHE A 210 -9.35 1.41 -5.36
C PHE A 210 -9.53 2.16 -4.02
N TYR A 211 -8.88 3.31 -3.88
CA TYR A 211 -8.92 4.16 -2.68
C TYR A 211 -9.81 5.40 -2.82
N ASN A 212 -10.60 5.53 -3.85
CA ASN A 212 -11.44 6.71 -4.12
C ASN A 212 -10.64 8.05 -4.12
N ILE A 213 -9.42 8.02 -4.65
CA ILE A 213 -8.55 9.19 -4.75
C ILE A 213 -8.99 10.14 -5.88
N PRO A 214 -9.31 9.64 -7.10
CA PRO A 214 -9.61 10.51 -8.23
C PRO A 214 -10.89 11.30 -8.04
N PRO A 215 -10.98 12.54 -8.56
CA PRO A 215 -12.24 13.24 -8.72
C PRO A 215 -13.04 12.65 -9.89
N ASP A 216 -14.35 12.89 -9.92
CA ASP A 216 -15.28 12.26 -10.87
C ASP A 216 -14.89 12.47 -12.34
N ASN A 217 -14.38 13.65 -12.68
CA ASN A 217 -13.98 13.96 -14.06
C ASN A 217 -12.77 13.18 -14.57
N TYR A 218 -12.04 12.46 -13.70
CA TYR A 218 -10.94 11.58 -14.10
C TYR A 218 -11.44 10.19 -14.56
N SER A 219 -12.73 9.93 -14.43
CA SER A 219 -13.36 8.68 -14.93
C SER A 219 -13.16 8.44 -16.43
N ILE A 220 -12.78 9.47 -17.18
CA ILE A 220 -12.40 9.35 -18.60
C ILE A 220 -11.29 8.30 -18.83
N ALA A 221 -10.42 8.07 -17.83
CA ALA A 221 -9.39 7.03 -17.91
C ALA A 221 -9.94 5.63 -18.19
N TRP A 222 -11.16 5.33 -17.74
CA TRP A 222 -11.78 4.02 -17.95
C TRP A 222 -12.12 3.71 -19.39
N LYS A 223 -12.31 4.74 -20.24
CA LYS A 223 -12.54 4.56 -21.67
C LYS A 223 -11.38 3.82 -22.34
N GLN A 224 -10.17 3.98 -21.83
CA GLN A 224 -8.96 3.34 -22.37
C GLN A 224 -8.97 1.80 -22.26
N LEU A 225 -9.85 1.23 -21.43
CA LEU A 225 -10.05 -0.22 -21.35
C LEU A 225 -11.07 -0.75 -22.36
N PHE A 226 -11.85 0.12 -22.96
CA PHE A 226 -12.96 -0.25 -23.84
C PHE A 226 -12.77 0.22 -25.28
N ASP A 227 -11.97 1.26 -25.50
CA ASP A 227 -11.74 1.89 -26.80
C ASP A 227 -10.42 1.36 -27.44
N SER A 228 -10.24 0.04 -27.50
CA SER A 228 -9.07 -0.60 -28.14
C SER A 228 -9.39 -1.08 -29.54
#